data_ca2a2aaf94423e3c4b8d772ed4050c08
#
_entry.id   ca2a2aaf94423e3c4b8d772ed4050c08
#
_cell.length_a   1.000
_cell.length_b   1.000
_cell.length_c   1.000
_cell.angle_alpha   90.00
_cell.angle_beta   90.00
_cell.angle_gamma   90.00
#
_symmetry.space_group_name_H-M   'P 1'
#
loop_
_entity.id
_entity.type
_entity.pdbx_description
1 polymer ?
#
loop_
_entity_poly.entity_id
_entity_poly.type
_entity_poly.pdbx_seq_one_letter_code
_entity_poly.pdbx_strand_id
1 'polypeptide(L)'
;MKNNHTLIIGSGIVGATLALKLAQDKMPVTLIDARPERDESAWQDVLSKRDARVYALSMASINLLKDIGAWQHIAASKRKADYSQMQVWQLNGMGELLFGESEDSGAEDNSSETHEPTLLGSMVE
;
A
#
# COMPACT_ATOMS: atom_id res chain seq x y z
N MET A 1 -36.38 1.30 6.56
CA MET A 1 -34.97 0.89 6.43
C MET A 1 -34.13 1.75 7.36
N LYS A 2 -33.37 1.18 8.28
CA LYS A 2 -32.45 1.97 9.14
C LYS A 2 -31.34 2.49 8.23
N ASN A 3 -31.25 3.80 8.05
CA ASN A 3 -30.10 4.41 7.39
C ASN A 3 -28.90 4.26 8.33
N ASN A 4 -28.11 3.23 8.13
CA ASN A 4 -26.87 3.07 8.88
C ASN A 4 -25.86 4.10 8.34
N HIS A 5 -25.67 5.18 9.08
CA HIS A 5 -24.65 6.19 8.82
C HIS A 5 -23.35 5.80 9.52
N THR A 6 -22.25 5.74 8.79
CA THR A 6 -20.93 5.39 9.34
C THR A 6 -20.13 6.66 9.61
N LEU A 7 -19.65 6.81 10.84
CA LEU A 7 -18.73 7.87 11.22
C LEU A 7 -17.32 7.30 11.36
N ILE A 8 -16.36 7.86 10.63
CA ILE A 8 -14.95 7.48 10.67
C ILE A 8 -14.16 8.64 11.26
N ILE A 9 -13.35 8.36 12.28
CA ILE A 9 -12.49 9.35 12.92
C ILE A 9 -11.04 9.06 12.54
N GLY A 10 -10.41 10.02 11.87
CA GLY A 10 -9.04 9.92 11.35
C GLY A 10 -9.00 9.67 9.85
N SER A 11 -8.44 10.61 9.09
CA SER A 11 -8.25 10.54 7.63
C SER A 11 -6.85 10.04 7.23
N GLY A 12 -6.24 9.19 8.07
CA GLY A 12 -5.05 8.44 7.68
C GLY A 12 -5.36 7.43 6.57
N ILE A 13 -4.33 6.72 6.10
CA ILE A 13 -4.46 5.76 4.99
C ILE A 13 -5.63 4.78 5.18
N VAL A 14 -5.83 4.26 6.39
CA VAL A 14 -6.89 3.29 6.70
C VAL A 14 -8.28 3.96 6.67
N GLY A 15 -8.43 5.10 7.37
CA GLY A 15 -9.73 5.79 7.45
C GLY A 15 -10.17 6.35 6.10
N ALA A 16 -9.24 6.92 5.33
CA ALA A 16 -9.53 7.43 3.99
C ALA A 16 -9.90 6.28 3.02
N THR A 17 -9.18 5.15 3.06
CA THR A 17 -9.49 3.96 2.24
C THR A 17 -10.88 3.42 2.56
N LEU A 18 -11.22 3.27 3.84
CA LEU A 18 -12.53 2.80 4.26
C LEU A 18 -13.64 3.78 3.85
N ALA A 19 -13.44 5.08 4.07
CA ALA A 19 -14.41 6.10 3.69
C ALA A 19 -14.68 6.08 2.18
N LEU A 20 -13.62 6.00 1.37
CA LEU A 20 -13.75 5.94 -0.08
C LEU A 20 -14.49 4.68 -0.54
N LYS A 21 -14.17 3.52 0.04
CA LYS A 21 -14.86 2.26 -0.29
C LYS A 21 -16.34 2.32 0.06
N LEU A 22 -16.69 2.81 1.26
CA LEU A 22 -18.09 2.96 1.67
C LEU A 22 -18.85 3.94 0.76
N ALA A 23 -18.22 5.05 0.40
CA ALA A 23 -18.83 6.03 -0.50
C ALA A 23 -19.10 5.45 -1.91
N GLN A 24 -18.17 4.65 -2.45
CA GLN A 24 -18.36 3.94 -3.72
C GLN A 24 -19.50 2.93 -3.64
N ASP A 25 -19.67 2.25 -2.51
CA ASP A 25 -20.79 1.34 -2.25
C ASP A 25 -22.10 2.08 -1.91
N LYS A 26 -22.12 3.43 -2.08
CA LYS A 26 -23.27 4.31 -1.80
C LYS A 26 -23.77 4.24 -0.36
N MET A 27 -22.89 3.92 0.57
CA MET A 27 -23.20 3.92 1.99
C MET A 27 -22.94 5.32 2.56
N PRO A 28 -23.87 5.87 3.37
CA PRO A 28 -23.66 7.15 4.02
C PRO A 28 -22.46 7.10 4.95
N VAL A 29 -21.46 7.95 4.73
CA VAL A 29 -20.24 8.02 5.51
C VAL A 29 -19.86 9.46 5.79
N THR A 30 -19.37 9.72 7.01
CA THR A 30 -18.73 10.98 7.40
C THR A 30 -17.32 10.67 7.89
N LEU A 31 -16.33 11.35 7.31
CA LEU A 31 -14.93 11.26 7.72
C LEU A 31 -14.56 12.54 8.48
N ILE A 32 -14.03 12.40 9.68
CA ILE A 32 -13.57 13.52 10.52
C ILE A 32 -12.08 13.36 10.80
N ASP A 33 -11.34 14.46 10.69
CA ASP A 33 -9.91 14.52 11.06
C ASP A 33 -9.64 15.77 11.88
N ALA A 34 -8.68 15.68 12.80
CA ALA A 34 -8.27 16.82 13.63
C ALA A 34 -7.41 17.83 12.84
N ARG A 35 -6.84 17.40 11.71
CA ARG A 35 -6.05 18.28 10.86
C ARG A 35 -6.98 19.13 9.98
N PRO A 36 -6.63 20.39 9.72
CA PRO A 36 -7.39 21.20 8.79
C PRO A 36 -7.35 20.61 7.39
N GLU A 37 -8.39 20.86 6.63
CA GLU A 37 -8.41 20.56 5.20
C GLU A 37 -7.25 21.30 4.52
N ARG A 38 -6.57 20.61 3.60
CA ARG A 38 -5.48 21.19 2.82
C ARG A 38 -6.01 21.54 1.44
N ASP A 39 -5.72 22.75 1.02
CA ASP A 39 -5.92 23.15 -0.35
C ASP A 39 -4.88 22.50 -1.30
N GLU A 40 -5.06 22.67 -2.60
CA GLU A 40 -4.17 22.07 -3.60
C GLU A 40 -2.71 22.55 -3.44
N SER A 41 -2.50 23.81 -3.07
CA SER A 41 -1.15 24.36 -2.90
C SER A 41 -0.43 23.74 -1.70
N ALA A 42 -1.15 23.53 -0.59
CA ALA A 42 -0.62 22.88 0.59
C ALA A 42 -0.32 21.38 0.34
N TRP A 43 -1.11 20.71 -0.51
CA TRP A 43 -0.80 19.36 -0.96
C TRP A 43 0.45 19.29 -1.81
N GLN A 44 0.63 20.22 -2.77
CA GLN A 44 1.83 20.27 -3.59
C GLN A 44 3.10 20.51 -2.76
N ASP A 45 3.03 21.37 -1.72
CA ASP A 45 4.14 21.58 -0.80
C ASP A 45 4.50 20.28 -0.03
N VAL A 46 3.50 19.54 0.46
CA VAL A 46 3.73 18.26 1.13
C VAL A 46 4.33 17.23 0.16
N LEU A 47 3.80 17.13 -1.06
CA LEU A 47 4.29 16.20 -2.08
C LEU A 47 5.69 16.57 -2.60
N SER A 48 6.12 17.81 -2.46
CA SER A 48 7.49 18.24 -2.84
C SER A 48 8.55 17.80 -1.83
N LYS A 49 8.17 17.52 -0.60
CA LYS A 49 9.06 17.12 0.50
C LYS A 49 9.04 15.60 0.68
N ARG A 50 10.17 15.02 1.07
CA ARG A 50 10.23 13.61 1.46
C ARG A 50 9.66 13.44 2.87
N ASP A 51 8.79 12.45 3.07
CA ASP A 51 8.39 11.98 4.40
C ASP A 51 9.39 10.91 4.87
N ALA A 52 9.73 10.93 6.13
CA ALA A 52 10.55 9.87 6.74
C ALA A 52 9.75 8.55 6.93
N ARG A 53 8.43 8.62 6.79
CA ARG A 53 7.55 7.45 6.95
C ARG A 53 7.38 6.72 5.63
N VAL A 54 7.64 5.43 5.66
CA VAL A 54 7.45 4.53 4.54
C VAL A 54 6.50 3.42 4.96
N TYR A 55 5.58 3.07 4.11
CA TYR A 55 4.60 2.02 4.34
C TYR A 55 4.90 0.81 3.44
N ALA A 56 5.06 -0.37 4.04
CA ALA A 56 5.12 -1.61 3.30
C ALA A 56 3.70 -2.10 3.04
N LEU A 57 3.28 -2.07 1.80
CA LEU A 57 1.96 -2.52 1.36
C LEU A 57 2.05 -3.93 0.79
N SER A 58 1.27 -4.86 1.35
CA SER A 58 1.11 -6.20 0.79
C SER A 58 0.31 -6.16 -0.51
N MET A 59 0.39 -7.22 -1.31
CA MET A 59 -0.41 -7.35 -2.53
C MET A 59 -1.91 -7.25 -2.27
N ALA A 60 -2.40 -7.76 -1.13
CA ALA A 60 -3.81 -7.63 -0.75
C ALA A 60 -4.21 -6.15 -0.56
N SER A 61 -3.37 -5.36 0.12
CA SER A 61 -3.60 -3.91 0.29
C SER A 61 -3.52 -3.16 -1.03
N ILE A 62 -2.57 -3.52 -1.90
CA ILE A 62 -2.43 -2.93 -3.23
C ILE A 62 -3.67 -3.22 -4.08
N ASN A 63 -4.18 -4.46 -4.05
CA ASN A 63 -5.39 -4.81 -4.79
C ASN A 63 -6.61 -4.04 -4.30
N LEU A 64 -6.78 -3.89 -2.98
CA LEU A 64 -7.84 -3.03 -2.44
C LEU A 64 -7.71 -1.58 -2.94
N LEU A 65 -6.49 -1.01 -2.94
CA LEU A 65 -6.24 0.34 -3.45
C LEU A 65 -6.48 0.46 -4.95
N LYS A 66 -6.24 -0.61 -5.73
CA LYS A 66 -6.61 -0.68 -7.16
C LYS A 66 -8.12 -0.66 -7.33
N ASP A 67 -8.84 -1.49 -6.56
CA ASP A 67 -10.29 -1.61 -6.64
C ASP A 67 -11.01 -0.28 -6.36
N ILE A 68 -10.49 0.51 -5.42
CA ILE A 68 -11.05 1.84 -5.13
C ILE A 68 -10.48 2.97 -6.00
N GLY A 69 -9.59 2.66 -6.94
CA GLY A 69 -9.01 3.63 -7.87
C GLY A 69 -7.91 4.54 -7.29
N ALA A 70 -7.43 4.27 -6.06
CA ALA A 70 -6.39 5.07 -5.43
C ALA A 70 -4.97 4.68 -5.89
N TRP A 71 -4.75 3.42 -6.24
CA TRP A 71 -3.43 2.90 -6.57
C TRP A 71 -2.75 3.59 -7.75
N GLN A 72 -3.50 3.95 -8.78
CA GLN A 72 -2.96 4.63 -9.95
C GLN A 72 -2.25 5.95 -9.63
N HIS A 73 -2.78 6.71 -8.66
CA HIS A 73 -2.19 7.98 -8.21
C HIS A 73 -0.89 7.72 -7.43
N ILE A 74 -0.88 6.70 -6.57
CA ILE A 74 0.30 6.28 -5.82
C ILE A 74 1.39 5.81 -6.78
N ALA A 75 1.06 4.96 -7.74
CA ALA A 75 2.00 4.44 -8.73
C ALA A 75 2.60 5.54 -9.61
N ALA A 76 1.80 6.56 -9.97
CA ALA A 76 2.25 7.70 -10.78
C ALA A 76 3.20 8.65 -10.01
N SER A 77 3.17 8.65 -8.68
CA SER A 77 3.98 9.56 -7.85
C SER A 77 5.48 9.30 -7.90
N LYS A 78 5.93 8.16 -8.44
CA LYS A 78 7.33 7.70 -8.43
C LYS A 78 7.94 7.55 -7.02
N ARG A 79 7.09 7.45 -6.00
CA ARG A 79 7.47 7.30 -4.60
C ARG A 79 7.16 5.90 -4.09
N LYS A 80 7.31 4.91 -4.96
CA LYS A 80 7.16 3.50 -4.63
C LYS A 80 8.38 2.71 -5.07
N ALA A 81 8.66 1.64 -4.34
CA ALA A 81 9.63 0.62 -4.72
C ALA A 81 8.98 -0.75 -4.51
N ASP A 82 8.88 -1.51 -5.56
CA ASP A 82 8.35 -2.87 -5.50
C ASP A 82 9.42 -3.82 -4.94
N TYR A 83 9.01 -4.85 -4.19
CA TYR A 83 9.90 -5.87 -3.66
C TYR A 83 9.33 -7.26 -3.87
N SER A 84 10.19 -8.18 -4.27
CA SER A 84 9.89 -9.60 -4.51
C SER A 84 10.49 -10.51 -3.44
N GLN A 85 11.38 -9.98 -2.60
CA GLN A 85 12.03 -10.73 -1.55
C GLN A 85 12.00 -9.96 -0.22
N MET A 86 11.88 -10.68 0.87
CA MET A 86 12.00 -10.12 2.22
C MET A 86 12.81 -11.08 3.09
N GLN A 87 13.88 -10.57 3.64
CA GLN A 87 14.75 -11.30 4.55
C GLN A 87 14.56 -10.77 5.97
N VAL A 88 14.30 -11.66 6.91
CA VAL A 88 14.12 -11.34 8.32
C VAL A 88 15.12 -12.16 9.14
N TRP A 89 15.93 -11.50 9.95
CA TRP A 89 16.92 -12.15 10.81
C TRP A 89 16.90 -11.55 12.21
N GLN A 90 17.37 -12.30 13.17
CA GLN A 90 17.52 -11.85 14.54
C GLN A 90 18.98 -11.45 14.81
N LEU A 91 19.20 -10.24 15.35
CA LEU A 91 20.53 -9.66 15.54
C LEU A 91 21.48 -10.55 16.40
N ASN A 92 20.96 -11.27 17.40
CA ASN A 92 21.72 -12.12 18.29
C ASN A 92 21.25 -13.59 18.28
N GLY A 93 20.56 -14.01 17.21
CA GLY A 93 20.03 -15.36 17.04
C GLY A 93 20.53 -16.05 15.78
N MET A 94 20.33 -17.36 15.71
CA MET A 94 20.69 -18.17 14.53
C MET A 94 19.49 -18.36 13.58
N GLY A 95 18.41 -17.59 13.75
CA GLY A 95 17.21 -17.69 12.92
C GLY A 95 17.20 -16.67 11.80
N GLU A 96 16.97 -17.15 10.57
CA GLU A 96 16.76 -16.36 9.37
C GLU A 96 15.53 -16.87 8.64
N LEU A 97 14.69 -15.96 8.18
CA LEU A 97 13.52 -16.25 7.35
C LEU A 97 13.64 -15.48 6.03
N LEU A 98 13.54 -16.19 4.93
CA LEU A 98 13.50 -15.64 3.59
C LEU A 98 12.11 -15.86 3.00
N PHE A 99 11.48 -14.80 2.52
CA PHE A 99 10.22 -14.83 1.80
C PHE A 99 10.46 -14.39 0.36
N GLY A 100 9.77 -15.02 -0.58
CA GLY A 100 9.92 -14.78 -2.02
C GLY A 100 10.76 -15.85 -2.69
N GLU A 101 10.83 -15.78 -4.02
CA GLU A 101 11.60 -16.72 -4.83
C GLU A 101 13.10 -16.39 -4.70
N SER A 102 13.89 -17.34 -4.25
CA SER A 102 15.34 -17.25 -4.33
C SER A 102 15.78 -17.64 -5.77
N GLU A 103 16.68 -16.87 -6.36
CA GLU A 103 17.30 -17.21 -7.66
C GLU A 103 18.08 -18.55 -7.62
N ASP A 104 18.20 -19.16 -6.44
CA ASP A 104 19.04 -20.34 -6.15
C ASP A 104 18.24 -21.65 -6.03
N SER A 105 16.95 -21.67 -6.33
CA SER A 105 16.23 -22.93 -6.50
C SER A 105 16.58 -23.52 -7.86
N GLY A 106 17.77 -24.11 -7.94
CA GLY A 106 18.28 -24.85 -9.09
C GLY A 106 17.43 -26.07 -9.42
N ALA A 107 16.31 -25.85 -10.06
CA ALA A 107 15.65 -26.83 -10.90
C ALA A 107 16.00 -26.43 -12.34
N GLU A 108 16.91 -27.20 -12.95
CA GLU A 108 17.18 -27.17 -14.39
C GLU A 108 15.88 -27.56 -15.11
N ASP A 109 14.99 -26.61 -15.32
CA ASP A 109 13.93 -26.76 -16.32
C ASP A 109 14.25 -25.81 -17.47
N ASN A 110 14.61 -26.42 -18.61
CA ASN A 110 15.00 -25.80 -19.87
C ASN A 110 13.78 -25.18 -20.60
N SER A 111 12.92 -24.44 -19.92
CA SER A 111 11.90 -23.61 -20.56
C SER A 111 12.32 -22.15 -20.44
N SER A 112 12.65 -21.53 -21.56
CA SER A 112 13.04 -20.14 -21.74
C SER A 112 11.82 -19.19 -21.57
N GLU A 113 11.05 -19.35 -20.50
CA GLU A 113 10.07 -18.36 -20.07
C GLU A 113 10.74 -17.49 -19.02
N THR A 114 10.93 -16.21 -19.35
CA THR A 114 11.35 -15.18 -18.41
C THR A 114 10.27 -15.05 -17.34
N HIS A 115 10.39 -15.79 -16.24
CA HIS A 115 9.52 -15.64 -15.08
C HIS A 115 9.80 -14.28 -14.45
N GLU A 116 8.84 -13.35 -14.59
CA GLU A 116 8.88 -12.15 -13.76
C GLU A 116 8.72 -12.55 -12.29
N PRO A 117 9.59 -12.05 -11.40
CA PRO A 117 9.52 -12.44 -9.98
C PRO A 117 8.17 -12.07 -9.37
N THR A 118 7.60 -13.00 -8.60
CA THR A 118 6.34 -12.76 -7.90
C THR A 118 6.51 -11.65 -6.87
N LEU A 119 5.78 -10.54 -7.04
CA LEU A 119 5.86 -9.41 -6.12
C LEU A 119 5.24 -9.75 -4.76
N LEU A 120 5.96 -9.49 -3.69
CA LEU A 120 5.45 -9.56 -2.31
C LEU A 120 4.69 -8.30 -1.92
N GLY A 121 5.08 -7.16 -2.47
CA GLY A 121 4.44 -5.88 -2.18
C GLY A 121 5.19 -4.68 -2.72
N SER A 122 4.83 -3.51 -2.20
CA SER A 122 5.50 -2.23 -2.53
C SER A 122 5.74 -1.40 -1.28
N MET A 123 6.92 -0.81 -1.20
CA MET A 123 7.23 0.25 -0.24
C MET A 123 6.75 1.58 -0.83
N VAL A 124 5.97 2.34 -0.06
CA VAL A 124 5.38 3.62 -0.48
C VAL A 124 5.70 4.69 0.55
N GLU A 125 6.16 5.85 0.08
CA GLU A 125 6.39 7.06 0.88
C GLU A 125 5.13 7.94 0.95
#